data_67332f6c0e342f75c07777bd30287afb
#
_entry.id   67332f6c0e342f75c07777bd30287afb
#
_cell.length_a   1.000
_cell.length_b   1.000
_cell.length_c   1.000
_cell.angle_alpha   90.00
_cell.angle_beta   90.00
_cell.angle_gamma   90.00
#
_symmetry.space_group_name_H-M   'P 1'
#
loop_
_entity.id
_entity.type
_entity.pdbx_description
1 polymer ?
#
loop_
_entity_poly.entity_id
_entity_poly.type
_entity_poly.pdbx_seq_one_letter_code
_entity_poly.pdbx_strand_id
1 'polypeptide(L)'
;MSRDDSGSFLPHYAEVEIVKKNPFATIDQTGVGKLMQIACELGRKTRPDIKLGICGEHGGDPDSVKFCHKLGLTYVSCSPFRVPVARLAAAQAALEEKKAAAKKAISKNGSVRISKPAKRKRTAGRG
;
A
#
# COMPACT_ATOMS: atom_id res chain seq x y z
N MET A 1 24.06 8.98 6.52
CA MET A 1 24.74 7.73 6.90
C MET A 1 25.12 6.98 5.63
N SER A 2 26.40 6.62 5.52
CA SER A 2 26.88 5.80 4.41
C SER A 2 26.49 4.33 4.62
N ARG A 3 26.21 3.60 3.52
CA ARG A 3 25.91 2.17 3.57
C ARG A 3 27.11 1.37 4.10
N ASP A 4 28.30 1.74 3.66
CA ASP A 4 29.53 1.02 4.03
C ASP A 4 29.87 1.20 5.51
N ASP A 5 29.68 2.40 6.06
CA ASP A 5 29.91 2.69 7.47
C ASP A 5 28.88 2.06 8.39
N SER A 6 27.68 1.79 7.89
CA SER A 6 26.57 1.22 8.67
C SER A 6 26.81 -0.22 9.13
N GLY A 7 27.72 -0.95 8.47
CA GLY A 7 28.09 -2.31 8.83
C GLY A 7 28.68 -2.46 10.23
N SER A 8 29.19 -1.38 10.80
CA SER A 8 29.79 -1.36 12.14
C SER A 8 28.75 -1.40 13.28
N PHE A 9 27.53 -0.92 13.07
CA PHE A 9 26.51 -0.82 14.14
C PHE A 9 25.13 -1.37 13.76
N LEU A 10 24.75 -1.33 12.47
CA LEU A 10 23.41 -1.71 12.01
C LEU A 10 23.05 -3.18 12.30
N PRO A 11 23.99 -4.17 12.20
CA PRO A 11 23.70 -5.53 12.61
C PRO A 11 23.31 -5.63 14.08
N HIS A 12 24.02 -4.92 14.96
CA HIS A 12 23.69 -4.89 16.37
C HIS A 12 22.31 -4.25 16.64
N TYR A 13 21.96 -3.18 15.91
CA TYR A 13 20.63 -2.55 16.02
C TYR A 13 19.50 -3.47 15.57
N ALA A 14 19.77 -4.33 14.58
CA ALA A 14 18.81 -5.35 14.18
C ALA A 14 18.67 -6.47 15.22
N GLU A 15 19.78 -6.91 15.82
CA GLU A 15 19.81 -7.96 16.83
C GLU A 15 19.04 -7.56 18.11
N VAL A 16 19.18 -6.31 18.55
CA VAL A 16 18.46 -5.75 19.71
C VAL A 16 17.10 -5.12 19.34
N GLU A 17 16.61 -5.37 18.13
CA GLU A 17 15.29 -4.95 17.61
C GLU A 17 15.06 -3.41 17.60
N ILE A 18 16.11 -2.59 17.62
CA ILE A 18 15.98 -1.14 17.44
C ILE A 18 15.50 -0.83 16.01
N VAL A 19 15.97 -1.59 15.02
CA VAL A 19 15.47 -1.55 13.65
C VAL A 19 14.92 -2.93 13.27
N LYS A 20 13.69 -2.97 12.81
CA LYS A 20 13.04 -4.23 12.42
C LYS A 20 13.57 -4.81 11.11
N LYS A 21 14.00 -3.96 10.20
CA LYS A 21 14.52 -4.31 8.89
C LYS A 21 15.68 -3.38 8.52
N ASN A 22 16.59 -3.89 7.72
CA ASN A 22 17.69 -3.09 7.20
C ASN A 22 17.14 -1.94 6.32
N PRO A 23 17.37 -0.65 6.68
CA PRO A 23 16.84 0.50 5.96
C PRO A 23 17.44 0.66 4.55
N PHE A 24 18.56 0.01 4.25
CA PHE A 24 19.13 -0.02 2.90
C PHE A 24 18.49 -1.06 1.99
N ALA A 25 17.77 -2.04 2.54
CA ALA A 25 17.08 -3.07 1.76
C ALA A 25 15.59 -2.78 1.59
N THR A 26 14.93 -2.32 2.63
CA THR A 26 13.47 -2.10 2.66
C THR A 26 13.16 -0.67 3.08
N ILE A 27 12.18 -0.03 2.42
CA ILE A 27 11.73 1.33 2.76
C ILE A 27 11.08 1.33 4.14
N ASP A 28 11.48 2.27 4.99
CA ASP A 28 10.71 2.64 6.18
C ASP A 28 9.40 3.34 5.75
N GLN A 29 8.31 2.59 5.77
CA GLN A 29 7.01 3.07 5.30
C GLN A 29 6.40 4.12 6.25
N THR A 30 6.80 4.16 7.52
CA THR A 30 6.23 5.04 8.53
C THR A 30 6.90 6.40 8.59
N GLY A 31 8.20 6.47 8.38
CA GLY A 31 8.99 7.69 8.34
C GLY A 31 9.22 8.17 6.90
N VAL A 32 10.15 7.53 6.20
CA VAL A 32 10.50 7.87 4.80
C VAL A 32 9.28 7.77 3.88
N GLY A 33 8.43 6.78 4.10
CA GLY A 33 7.21 6.59 3.32
C GLY A 33 6.24 7.78 3.39
N LYS A 34 6.13 8.45 4.54
CA LYS A 34 5.34 9.69 4.65
C LYS A 34 5.93 10.83 3.84
N LEU A 35 7.26 10.98 3.84
CA LEU A 35 7.92 11.98 2.99
C LEU A 35 7.69 11.69 1.51
N MET A 36 7.76 10.43 1.11
CA MET A 36 7.43 10.01 -0.26
C MET A 36 5.97 10.33 -0.62
N GLN A 37 5.04 10.10 0.29
CA GLN A 37 3.63 10.44 0.08
C GLN A 37 3.46 11.95 -0.15
N ILE A 38 4.03 12.79 0.72
CA ILE A 38 3.99 14.26 0.58
C ILE A 38 4.58 14.68 -0.77
N ALA A 39 5.73 14.12 -1.16
CA ALA A 39 6.35 14.42 -2.44
C ALA A 39 5.46 14.04 -3.63
N CYS A 40 4.80 12.88 -3.59
CA CYS A 40 3.86 12.44 -4.62
C CYS A 40 2.64 13.36 -4.72
N GLU A 41 2.04 13.71 -3.59
CA GLU A 41 0.86 14.57 -3.53
C GLU A 41 1.16 15.99 -4.04
N LEU A 42 2.21 16.62 -3.52
CA LEU A 42 2.60 17.98 -3.92
C LEU A 42 3.10 18.04 -5.37
N GLY A 43 3.89 17.04 -5.79
CA GLY A 43 4.37 16.96 -7.16
C GLY A 43 3.23 16.89 -8.18
N ARG A 44 2.25 16.02 -7.93
CA ARG A 44 1.07 15.87 -8.81
C ARG A 44 0.10 17.05 -8.73
N LYS A 45 0.03 17.73 -7.60
CA LYS A 45 -0.77 18.95 -7.47
C LYS A 45 -0.24 20.04 -8.40
N THR A 46 1.08 20.15 -8.54
CA THR A 46 1.73 21.14 -9.41
C THR A 46 1.78 20.66 -10.86
N ARG A 47 2.09 19.40 -11.08
CA ARG A 47 2.18 18.77 -12.40
C ARG A 47 1.50 17.41 -12.41
N PRO A 48 0.23 17.31 -12.83
CA PRO A 48 -0.57 16.09 -12.74
C PRO A 48 0.01 14.89 -13.51
N ASP A 49 0.72 15.14 -14.60
CA ASP A 49 1.34 14.14 -15.49
C ASP A 49 2.77 13.77 -15.11
N ILE A 50 3.28 14.28 -13.97
CA ILE A 50 4.66 13.99 -13.54
C ILE A 50 4.88 12.49 -13.34
N LYS A 51 5.96 11.98 -13.95
CA LYS A 51 6.41 10.60 -13.74
C LYS A 51 7.27 10.52 -12.50
N LEU A 52 6.80 9.79 -11.51
CA LEU A 52 7.48 9.58 -10.23
C LEU A 52 7.94 8.13 -10.12
N GLY A 53 9.13 7.92 -9.63
CA GLY A 53 9.66 6.57 -9.44
C GLY A 53 10.80 6.53 -8.43
N ILE A 54 11.22 5.33 -8.10
CA ILE A 54 12.42 5.07 -7.30
C ILE A 54 13.36 4.13 -8.04
N CYS A 55 14.61 4.12 -7.61
CA CYS A 55 15.64 3.22 -8.13
C CYS A 55 16.45 2.59 -6.98
N GLY A 56 17.29 1.61 -7.32
CA GLY A 56 18.20 0.94 -6.41
C GLY A 56 17.59 -0.26 -5.71
N GLU A 57 18.16 -0.64 -4.55
CA GLU A 57 17.77 -1.84 -3.81
C GLU A 57 16.29 -1.89 -3.47
N HIS A 58 15.71 -0.77 -3.05
CA HIS A 58 14.29 -0.66 -2.70
C HIS A 58 13.36 -0.96 -3.89
N GLY A 59 13.78 -0.66 -5.12
CA GLY A 59 13.02 -0.99 -6.32
C GLY A 59 12.94 -2.50 -6.62
N GLY A 60 13.79 -3.30 -6.00
CA GLY A 60 13.79 -4.75 -6.10
C GLY A 60 13.24 -5.48 -4.87
N ASP A 61 12.92 -4.76 -3.80
CA ASP A 61 12.35 -5.34 -2.57
C ASP A 61 10.82 -5.44 -2.68
N PRO A 62 10.22 -6.63 -2.48
CA PRO A 62 8.78 -6.83 -2.65
C PRO A 62 7.90 -5.90 -1.81
N ASP A 63 8.25 -5.68 -0.54
CA ASP A 63 7.47 -4.83 0.36
C ASP A 63 7.51 -3.36 -0.09
N SER A 64 8.70 -2.91 -0.51
CA SER A 64 8.92 -1.56 -1.04
C SER A 64 8.18 -1.35 -2.37
N VAL A 65 8.21 -2.34 -3.27
CA VAL A 65 7.45 -2.29 -4.54
C VAL A 65 5.95 -2.19 -4.30
N LYS A 66 5.40 -3.01 -3.40
CA LYS A 66 3.98 -2.95 -3.02
C LYS A 66 3.61 -1.59 -2.39
N PHE A 67 4.50 -1.03 -1.59
CA PHE A 67 4.30 0.30 -1.02
C PHE A 67 4.31 1.40 -2.09
N CYS A 68 5.26 1.35 -3.03
CA CYS A 68 5.32 2.26 -4.18
C CYS A 68 4.05 2.19 -5.04
N HIS A 69 3.50 0.99 -5.24
CA HIS A 69 2.21 0.82 -5.92
C HIS A 69 1.07 1.56 -5.19
N LYS A 70 0.99 1.42 -3.85
CA LYS A 70 -0.02 2.12 -3.03
C LYS A 70 0.09 3.65 -3.11
N LEU A 71 1.31 4.19 -3.20
CA LEU A 71 1.57 5.62 -3.43
C LEU A 71 1.26 6.05 -4.87
N GLY A 72 0.99 5.11 -5.76
CA GLY A 72 0.74 5.38 -7.17
C GLY A 72 1.98 5.82 -7.93
N LEU A 73 3.19 5.38 -7.56
CA LEU A 73 4.39 5.66 -8.34
C LEU A 73 4.26 5.07 -9.75
N THR A 74 4.84 5.76 -10.72
CA THR A 74 4.75 5.41 -12.13
C THR A 74 5.64 4.22 -12.47
N TYR A 75 6.81 4.12 -11.83
CA TYR A 75 7.76 3.04 -12.06
C TYR A 75 8.65 2.79 -10.84
N VAL A 76 9.26 1.62 -10.83
CA VAL A 76 10.43 1.29 -9.99
C VAL A 76 11.55 0.79 -10.90
N SER A 77 12.80 1.07 -10.53
CA SER A 77 13.99 0.61 -11.22
C SER A 77 14.86 -0.19 -10.25
N CYS A 78 15.35 -1.32 -10.69
CA CYS A 78 16.20 -2.20 -9.88
C CYS A 78 17.25 -2.90 -10.75
N SER A 79 18.16 -3.64 -10.12
CA SER A 79 19.13 -4.45 -10.85
C SER A 79 18.42 -5.51 -11.72
N PRO A 80 18.98 -5.92 -12.86
CA PRO A 80 18.38 -6.91 -13.76
C PRO A 80 17.96 -8.21 -13.07
N PHE A 81 18.74 -8.70 -12.13
CA PHE A 81 18.46 -9.91 -11.37
C PHE A 81 17.22 -9.80 -10.46
N ARG A 82 16.84 -8.59 -10.08
CA ARG A 82 15.65 -8.31 -9.25
C ARG A 82 14.37 -8.07 -10.05
N VAL A 83 14.47 -7.87 -11.34
CA VAL A 83 13.30 -7.59 -12.20
C VAL A 83 12.19 -8.65 -12.09
N PRO A 84 12.47 -9.97 -12.12
CA PRO A 84 11.40 -10.96 -11.97
C PRO A 84 10.65 -10.84 -10.66
N VAL A 85 11.37 -10.61 -9.56
CA VAL A 85 10.79 -10.45 -8.21
C VAL A 85 9.96 -9.16 -8.14
N ALA A 86 10.48 -8.04 -8.66
CA ALA A 86 9.77 -6.76 -8.68
C ALA A 86 8.48 -6.84 -9.50
N ARG A 87 8.50 -7.51 -10.67
CA ARG A 87 7.30 -7.74 -11.49
C ARG A 87 6.25 -8.58 -10.77
N LEU A 88 6.67 -9.64 -10.07
CA LEU A 88 5.76 -10.45 -9.28
C LEU A 88 5.13 -9.65 -8.14
N ALA A 89 5.93 -8.88 -7.40
CA ALA A 89 5.44 -8.02 -6.33
C ALA A 89 4.45 -6.96 -6.83
N ALA A 90 4.72 -6.34 -7.98
CA ALA A 90 3.81 -5.39 -8.61
C ALA A 90 2.48 -6.04 -9.02
N ALA A 91 2.53 -7.24 -9.61
CA ALA A 91 1.33 -8.00 -9.96
C ALA A 91 0.50 -8.38 -8.73
N GLN A 92 1.16 -8.81 -7.65
CA GLN A 92 0.48 -9.10 -6.38
C GLN A 92 -0.21 -7.84 -5.81
N ALA A 93 0.48 -6.68 -5.80
CA ALA A 93 -0.09 -5.43 -5.34
C ALA A 93 -1.35 -5.04 -6.13
N ALA A 94 -1.31 -5.15 -7.46
CA ALA A 94 -2.46 -4.87 -8.32
C ALA A 94 -3.65 -5.83 -8.06
N LEU A 95 -3.38 -7.10 -7.79
CA LEU A 95 -4.42 -8.08 -7.43
C LEU A 95 -5.00 -7.80 -6.03
N GLU A 96 -4.18 -7.41 -5.08
CA GLU A 96 -4.63 -7.01 -3.73
C GLU A 96 -5.56 -5.80 -3.80
N GLU A 97 -5.23 -4.80 -4.59
CA GLU A 97 -6.06 -3.61 -4.82
C GLU A 97 -7.42 -3.97 -5.44
N LYS A 98 -7.42 -4.78 -6.51
CA LYS A 98 -8.66 -5.26 -7.15
C LYS A 98 -9.56 -6.03 -6.16
N LYS A 99 -8.97 -6.91 -5.35
CA LYS A 99 -9.72 -7.65 -4.30
C LYS A 99 -10.31 -6.73 -3.24
N ALA A 100 -9.55 -5.71 -2.81
CA ALA A 100 -10.02 -4.71 -1.85
C ALA A 100 -11.17 -3.86 -2.42
N ALA A 101 -11.07 -3.45 -3.68
CA ALA A 101 -12.14 -2.72 -4.37
C ALA A 101 -13.41 -3.57 -4.51
N ALA A 102 -13.29 -4.84 -4.89
CA ALA A 102 -14.43 -5.76 -4.99
C ALA A 102 -15.12 -5.97 -3.63
N LYS A 103 -14.35 -6.17 -2.55
CA LYS A 103 -14.92 -6.27 -1.19
C LYS A 103 -15.66 -5.00 -0.78
N LYS A 104 -15.15 -3.82 -1.08
CA LYS A 104 -15.83 -2.54 -0.79
C LYS A 104 -17.13 -2.39 -1.58
N ALA A 105 -17.18 -2.83 -2.84
CA ALA A 105 -18.38 -2.79 -3.67
C ALA A 105 -19.48 -3.72 -3.10
N ILE A 106 -19.12 -4.94 -2.69
CA ILE A 106 -20.06 -5.90 -2.08
C ILE A 106 -20.59 -5.35 -0.75
N SER A 107 -19.75 -4.78 0.10
CA SER A 107 -20.17 -4.18 1.38
C SER A 107 -21.11 -2.99 1.20
N LYS A 108 -20.95 -2.18 0.16
CA LYS A 108 -21.87 -1.08 -0.15
C LYS A 108 -23.22 -1.57 -0.65
N ASN A 109 -23.28 -2.65 -1.43
CA ASN A 109 -24.52 -3.21 -1.93
C ASN A 109 -25.27 -4.08 -0.90
N GLY A 110 -24.59 -4.62 0.13
CA GLY A 110 -25.19 -5.39 1.21
C GLY A 110 -25.97 -4.57 2.23
N SER A 111 -25.98 -3.24 2.14
CA SER A 111 -26.72 -2.31 3.01
C SER A 111 -28.11 -1.93 2.46
N VAL A 112 -28.71 -2.73 1.60
CA VAL A 112 -30.13 -2.57 1.26
C VAL A 112 -30.93 -2.97 2.49
N ARG A 113 -31.46 -1.97 3.20
CA ARG A 113 -32.40 -2.13 4.31
C ARG A 113 -33.59 -2.98 3.84
N ILE A 114 -33.69 -4.19 4.37
CA ILE A 114 -34.97 -4.94 4.32
C ILE A 114 -35.95 -4.14 5.17
N SER A 115 -36.82 -3.38 4.53
CA SER A 115 -37.95 -2.72 5.18
C SER A 115 -38.83 -3.80 5.80
N LYS A 116 -39.00 -3.78 7.12
CA LYS A 116 -39.92 -4.66 7.83
C LYS A 116 -41.35 -4.46 7.26
N PRO A 117 -42.08 -5.55 6.93
CA PRO A 117 -43.44 -5.42 6.47
C PRO A 117 -44.29 -4.79 7.56
N ALA A 118 -45.11 -3.81 7.17
CA ALA A 118 -46.03 -3.11 8.05
C ALA A 118 -47.02 -4.10 8.69
N LYS A 119 -47.12 -4.10 10.02
CA LYS A 119 -48.14 -4.86 10.77
C LYS A 119 -49.53 -4.42 10.32
N ARG A 120 -50.26 -5.30 9.63
CA ARG A 120 -51.67 -5.16 9.32
C ARG A 120 -52.49 -5.11 10.64
N LYS A 121 -53.07 -3.95 10.94
CA LYS A 121 -54.03 -3.82 12.04
C LYS A 121 -55.25 -4.68 11.72
N ARG A 122 -55.53 -5.69 12.56
CA ARG A 122 -56.81 -6.42 12.56
C ARG A 122 -57.83 -5.49 13.16
N THR A 123 -58.79 -5.02 12.35
CA THR A 123 -60.00 -4.38 12.81
C THR A 123 -60.89 -5.45 13.42
N ALA A 124 -61.17 -5.34 14.71
CA ALA A 124 -62.17 -6.15 15.37
C ALA A 124 -63.54 -5.60 14.96
N GLY A 125 -64.29 -6.41 14.20
CA GLY A 125 -65.71 -6.16 13.96
C GLY A 125 -66.49 -6.45 15.23
N ARG A 126 -67.26 -5.47 15.68
CA ARG A 126 -68.40 -5.67 16.60
C ARG A 126 -69.61 -6.13 15.78
N GLY A 127 -70.23 -7.16 16.22
CA GLY A 127 -71.53 -7.62 15.91
C GLY A 127 -72.02 -8.51 17.06
#